data_566e3f3487b5d037f3d0761074905b1a
#
_entry.id   566e3f3487b5d037f3d0761074905b1a
#
_cell.length_a   1.000
_cell.length_b   1.000
_cell.length_c   1.000
_cell.angle_alpha   90.00
_cell.angle_beta   90.00
_cell.angle_gamma   90.00
#
_symmetry.space_group_name_H-M   'P 1'
#
loop_
_entity.id
_entity.type
_entity.pdbx_description
1 polymer ?
#
loop_
_entity_poly.entity_id
_entity_poly.type
_entity_poly.pdbx_seq_one_letter_code
_entity_poly.pdbx_strand_id
1 'polypeptide(L)'
;SKELTRTNKQGVFFITVASNDSVEIFSPTHGRAVVQWDGKTEETTVLMKRLDKAIQMKEVKVVSKREQQLKKEIAQVLAEPEARKNLSFGEAAALAQSPITLLYELFSKSAREDRKVAMLMQEKRRRELAHYRFGMVAGQATELSGDGLERFRRFCDLSEEFLLLSSDYELTYEILQCWNVYKRYKK
;
A
#
# COMPACT_ATOMS: atom_id res chain seq x y z
N SER A 1 20.47 7.11 33.16
CA SER A 1 20.98 6.23 32.11
C SER A 1 19.82 5.41 31.57
N LYS A 2 19.63 5.39 30.25
CA LYS A 2 18.57 4.56 29.61
C LYS A 2 19.25 3.32 29.06
N GLU A 3 19.13 2.23 29.79
CA GLU A 3 19.57 0.90 29.33
C GLU A 3 18.41 0.23 28.59
N LEU A 4 18.67 -0.37 27.41
CA LEU A 4 17.70 -1.04 26.59
C LEU A 4 18.05 -2.51 26.49
N THR A 5 17.08 -3.39 26.79
CA THR A 5 17.23 -4.84 26.64
C THR A 5 16.03 -5.42 25.89
N ARG A 6 16.15 -6.65 25.41
CA ARG A 6 15.07 -7.37 24.73
C ARG A 6 14.78 -8.69 25.42
N THR A 7 13.51 -9.07 25.43
CA THR A 7 13.08 -10.38 25.93
C THR A 7 13.52 -11.51 24.99
N ASN A 8 13.83 -12.67 25.57
CA ASN A 8 14.01 -13.92 24.81
C ASN A 8 12.66 -14.51 24.35
N LYS A 9 12.68 -15.69 23.71
CA LYS A 9 11.48 -16.37 23.23
C LYS A 9 10.48 -16.78 24.35
N GLN A 10 10.97 -16.90 25.59
CA GLN A 10 10.17 -17.23 26.76
C GLN A 10 9.64 -15.99 27.49
N GLY A 11 9.95 -14.78 27.00
CA GLY A 11 9.53 -13.52 27.61
C GLY A 11 10.42 -13.06 28.78
N VAL A 12 11.58 -13.70 29.00
CA VAL A 12 12.52 -13.34 30.06
C VAL A 12 13.53 -12.31 29.57
N PHE A 13 13.86 -11.32 30.39
CA PHE A 13 14.91 -10.34 30.15
C PHE A 13 15.67 -10.05 31.45
N PHE A 14 16.88 -9.55 31.31
CA PHE A 14 17.70 -9.11 32.42
C PHE A 14 18.09 -7.65 32.21
N ILE A 15 18.00 -6.86 33.24
CA ILE A 15 18.35 -5.44 33.23
C ILE A 15 18.90 -5.03 34.60
N THR A 16 19.91 -4.20 34.59
CA THR A 16 20.48 -3.65 35.84
C THR A 16 19.74 -2.37 36.20
N VAL A 17 19.10 -2.34 37.35
CA VAL A 17 18.31 -1.19 37.83
C VAL A 17 18.69 -0.80 39.23
N ALA A 18 18.63 0.49 39.54
CA ALA A 18 18.81 0.99 40.90
C ALA A 18 17.49 0.96 41.66
N SER A 19 17.55 0.97 42.98
CA SER A 19 16.34 1.06 43.82
C SER A 19 15.54 2.31 43.47
N ASN A 20 14.23 2.16 43.31
CA ASN A 20 13.26 3.16 42.86
C ASN A 20 13.31 3.55 41.38
N ASP A 21 14.10 2.87 40.57
CA ASP A 21 14.03 3.07 39.11
C ASP A 21 12.72 2.51 38.53
N SER A 22 12.27 3.11 37.45
CA SER A 22 11.11 2.63 36.69
C SER A 22 11.55 1.89 35.43
N VAL A 23 11.08 0.66 35.26
CA VAL A 23 11.30 -0.15 34.08
C VAL A 23 10.06 -0.07 33.19
N GLU A 24 10.26 0.37 31.96
CA GLU A 24 9.24 0.42 30.96
C GLU A 24 9.33 -0.80 30.03
N ILE A 25 8.26 -1.57 29.96
CA ILE A 25 8.15 -2.76 29.11
C ILE A 25 7.19 -2.45 27.98
N PHE A 26 7.64 -2.62 26.75
CA PHE A 26 6.80 -2.42 25.55
C PHE A 26 6.66 -3.71 24.75
N SER A 27 5.45 -4.04 24.38
CA SER A 27 5.12 -5.12 23.45
C SER A 27 4.15 -4.65 22.40
N PRO A 28 4.39 -4.92 21.09
CA PRO A 28 3.45 -4.56 20.03
C PRO A 28 2.05 -5.15 20.22
N THR A 29 1.96 -6.34 20.85
CA THR A 29 0.71 -7.06 21.05
C THR A 29 0.03 -6.80 22.40
N HIS A 30 0.80 -6.32 23.40
CA HIS A 30 0.31 -6.12 24.77
C HIS A 30 0.41 -4.66 25.24
N GLY A 31 0.99 -3.78 24.41
CA GLY A 31 1.13 -2.36 24.74
C GLY A 31 2.30 -2.05 25.68
N ARG A 32 2.09 -1.14 26.59
CA ARG A 32 3.11 -0.58 27.48
C ARG A 32 2.74 -0.86 28.94
N ALA A 33 3.69 -1.37 29.70
CA ALA A 33 3.60 -1.50 31.15
C ALA A 33 4.81 -0.78 31.80
N VAL A 34 4.58 -0.14 32.92
CA VAL A 34 5.61 0.52 33.71
C VAL A 34 5.63 -0.13 35.10
N VAL A 35 6.77 -0.60 35.51
CA VAL A 35 6.99 -1.21 36.82
C VAL A 35 8.05 -0.42 37.58
N GLN A 36 7.73 -0.04 38.79
CA GLN A 36 8.69 0.61 39.66
C GLN A 36 9.42 -0.46 40.50
N TRP A 37 10.75 -0.44 40.46
CA TRP A 37 11.55 -1.44 41.15
C TRP A 37 11.71 -1.07 42.64
N ASP A 38 11.38 -2.01 43.54
CA ASP A 38 11.42 -1.80 44.98
C ASP A 38 12.83 -2.06 45.61
N GLY A 39 13.75 -2.61 44.81
CA GLY A 39 15.10 -2.93 45.23
C GLY A 39 15.24 -4.14 46.15
N LYS A 40 14.17 -4.92 46.38
CA LYS A 40 14.14 -6.04 47.33
C LYS A 40 14.05 -7.42 46.71
N THR A 41 13.44 -7.51 45.55
CA THR A 41 13.21 -8.79 44.87
C THR A 41 14.17 -8.95 43.69
N GLU A 42 14.79 -10.13 43.54
CA GLU A 42 15.68 -10.41 42.41
C GLU A 42 14.90 -10.65 41.10
N GLU A 43 13.69 -11.12 41.20
CA GLU A 43 12.82 -11.43 40.04
C GLU A 43 11.43 -10.84 40.22
N THR A 44 10.90 -10.28 39.14
CA THR A 44 9.54 -9.75 39.10
C THR A 44 8.82 -10.23 37.84
N THR A 45 7.61 -10.77 38.01
CA THR A 45 6.76 -11.16 36.88
C THR A 45 5.78 -10.06 36.54
N VAL A 46 5.80 -9.57 35.29
CA VAL A 46 4.91 -8.52 34.82
C VAL A 46 3.87 -9.13 33.89
N LEU A 47 2.60 -9.15 34.33
CA LEU A 47 1.48 -9.61 33.50
C LEU A 47 0.98 -8.47 32.63
N MET A 48 1.18 -8.58 31.33
CA MET A 48 0.67 -7.64 30.36
C MET A 48 -0.63 -8.20 29.74
N LYS A 49 -1.69 -7.38 29.77
CA LYS A 49 -2.92 -7.74 29.06
C LYS A 49 -2.71 -7.59 27.57
N ARG A 50 -3.11 -8.61 26.81
CA ARG A 50 -3.15 -8.52 25.37
C ARG A 50 -4.05 -7.35 24.97
N LEU A 51 -3.52 -6.46 24.14
CA LEU A 51 -4.35 -5.44 23.55
C LEU A 51 -5.31 -6.15 22.59
N ASP A 52 -6.56 -6.35 23.00
CA ASP A 52 -7.66 -6.74 22.13
C ASP A 52 -8.06 -5.60 21.16
N LYS A 53 -7.10 -4.75 20.87
CA LYS A 53 -7.10 -3.94 19.67
C LYS A 53 -6.57 -4.78 18.50
N ALA A 54 -7.18 -5.92 18.23
CA ALA A 54 -7.47 -6.19 16.86
C ALA A 54 -8.05 -4.87 16.34
N ILE A 55 -7.37 -4.23 15.40
CA ILE A 55 -7.99 -3.16 14.63
C ILE A 55 -9.29 -3.83 14.18
N GLN A 56 -10.42 -3.45 14.79
CA GLN A 56 -11.73 -3.82 14.29
C GLN A 56 -11.81 -3.11 12.95
N MET A 57 -11.21 -3.72 11.94
CA MET A 57 -11.58 -3.40 10.59
C MET A 57 -13.05 -3.76 10.51
N LYS A 58 -13.91 -2.73 10.43
CA LYS A 58 -15.30 -2.95 10.02
C LYS A 58 -15.17 -3.87 8.82
N GLU A 59 -15.82 -5.02 8.92
CA GLU A 59 -15.90 -5.98 7.82
C GLU A 59 -16.28 -5.17 6.58
N VAL A 60 -15.32 -4.95 5.71
CA VAL A 60 -15.60 -4.34 4.42
C VAL A 60 -16.37 -5.40 3.68
N LYS A 61 -17.70 -5.34 3.78
CA LYS A 61 -18.61 -6.13 2.94
C LYS A 61 -18.43 -5.68 1.51
N VAL A 62 -17.39 -6.21 0.93
CA VAL A 62 -17.06 -6.09 -0.46
C VAL A 62 -18.03 -6.95 -1.24
N VAL A 63 -19.17 -6.42 -1.57
CA VAL A 63 -20.02 -7.03 -2.59
C VAL A 63 -20.73 -5.94 -3.37
N SER A 64 -20.03 -5.27 -4.24
CA SER A 64 -20.73 -4.68 -5.35
C SER A 64 -20.26 -5.37 -6.64
N LYS A 65 -21.20 -5.67 -7.55
CA LYS A 65 -20.89 -6.10 -8.93
C LYS A 65 -19.80 -5.22 -9.56
N ARG A 66 -19.72 -3.97 -9.14
CA ARG A 66 -18.78 -2.94 -9.57
C ARG A 66 -17.33 -3.23 -9.18
N GLU A 67 -17.08 -3.83 -8.00
CA GLU A 67 -15.72 -4.20 -7.57
C GLU A 67 -15.20 -5.43 -8.30
N GLN A 68 -16.06 -6.43 -8.54
CA GLN A 68 -15.69 -7.57 -9.36
C GLN A 68 -15.37 -7.14 -10.80
N GLN A 69 -16.12 -6.16 -11.31
CA GLN A 69 -15.87 -5.57 -12.61
C GLN A 69 -14.53 -4.82 -12.62
N LEU A 70 -14.26 -4.01 -11.61
CA LEU A 70 -12.98 -3.29 -11.47
C LEU A 70 -11.78 -4.24 -11.42
N LYS A 71 -11.87 -5.32 -10.65
CA LYS A 71 -10.82 -6.35 -10.60
C LYS A 71 -10.56 -6.99 -11.96
N LYS A 72 -11.63 -7.26 -12.74
CA LYS A 72 -11.49 -7.76 -14.10
C LYS A 72 -10.85 -6.74 -15.04
N GLU A 73 -11.24 -5.49 -14.95
CA GLU A 73 -10.67 -4.41 -15.76
C GLU A 73 -9.18 -4.19 -15.45
N ILE A 74 -8.79 -4.21 -14.17
CA ILE A 74 -7.40 -4.13 -13.75
C ILE A 74 -6.62 -5.34 -14.29
N ALA A 75 -7.15 -6.56 -14.13
CA ALA A 75 -6.48 -7.76 -14.63
C ALA A 75 -6.32 -7.73 -16.16
N GLN A 76 -7.31 -7.22 -16.90
CA GLN A 76 -7.21 -7.04 -18.35
C GLN A 76 -6.10 -6.05 -18.73
N VAL A 77 -6.06 -4.89 -18.09
CA VAL A 77 -5.06 -3.85 -18.38
C VAL A 77 -3.64 -4.30 -17.99
N LEU A 78 -3.50 -5.09 -16.94
CA LEU A 78 -2.21 -5.68 -16.56
C LEU A 78 -1.76 -6.81 -17.50
N ALA A 79 -2.71 -7.51 -18.12
CA ALA A 79 -2.42 -8.56 -19.09
C ALA A 79 -2.15 -7.99 -20.52
N GLU A 80 -2.53 -6.74 -20.80
CA GLU A 80 -2.24 -6.11 -22.07
C GLU A 80 -0.72 -5.90 -22.22
N PRO A 81 -0.11 -6.29 -23.36
CA PRO A 81 1.30 -6.03 -23.60
C PRO A 81 1.56 -4.51 -23.59
N GLU A 82 2.69 -4.11 -23.02
CA GLU A 82 3.05 -2.69 -22.95
C GLU A 82 3.20 -2.09 -24.35
N ALA A 83 2.41 -1.08 -24.64
CA ALA A 83 2.51 -0.34 -25.88
C ALA A 83 3.85 0.43 -25.92
N ARG A 84 4.65 0.23 -26.95
CA ARG A 84 5.96 0.87 -27.13
C ARG A 84 5.96 1.80 -28.30
N LYS A 85 6.59 2.97 -28.12
CA LYS A 85 6.75 3.95 -29.20
C LYS A 85 7.61 3.43 -30.35
N ASN A 86 8.69 2.72 -30.01
CA ASN A 86 9.66 2.17 -30.97
C ASN A 86 9.57 0.65 -30.92
N LEU A 87 9.38 0.04 -32.08
CA LEU A 87 9.44 -1.42 -32.25
C LEU A 87 10.86 -1.83 -32.62
N SER A 88 11.30 -2.97 -32.11
CA SER A 88 12.48 -3.65 -32.64
C SER A 88 12.14 -4.28 -34.01
N PHE A 89 13.17 -4.62 -34.79
CA PHE A 89 12.97 -5.27 -36.09
C PHE A 89 12.14 -6.55 -35.98
N GLY A 90 12.38 -7.37 -34.94
CA GLY A 90 11.64 -8.61 -34.72
C GLY A 90 10.16 -8.38 -34.39
N GLU A 91 9.85 -7.38 -33.56
CA GLU A 91 8.47 -7.00 -33.24
C GLU A 91 7.73 -6.42 -34.46
N ALA A 92 8.38 -5.59 -35.25
CA ALA A 92 7.83 -5.05 -36.48
C ALA A 92 7.59 -6.15 -37.52
N ALA A 93 8.52 -7.14 -37.62
CA ALA A 93 8.37 -8.28 -38.52
C ALA A 93 7.21 -9.20 -38.10
N ALA A 94 6.96 -9.35 -36.80
CA ALA A 94 5.83 -10.13 -36.31
C ALA A 94 4.47 -9.49 -36.61
N LEU A 95 4.40 -8.15 -36.71
CA LEU A 95 3.20 -7.41 -37.04
C LEU A 95 2.98 -7.23 -38.55
N ALA A 96 4.06 -7.36 -39.34
CA ALA A 96 4.03 -7.08 -40.77
C ALA A 96 3.49 -8.27 -41.57
N GLN A 97 2.47 -8.01 -42.37
CA GLN A 97 1.92 -8.99 -43.33
C GLN A 97 2.68 -8.99 -44.67
N SER A 98 3.53 -8.01 -44.91
CA SER A 98 4.33 -7.87 -46.13
C SER A 98 5.60 -7.07 -45.88
N PRO A 99 6.63 -7.14 -46.74
CA PRO A 99 7.83 -6.32 -46.64
C PRO A 99 7.55 -4.81 -46.67
N ILE A 100 6.53 -4.38 -47.39
CA ILE A 100 6.12 -2.98 -47.45
C ILE A 100 5.52 -2.52 -46.11
N THR A 101 4.70 -3.39 -45.49
CA THR A 101 4.12 -3.14 -44.15
C THR A 101 5.22 -3.06 -43.09
N LEU A 102 6.25 -3.90 -43.21
CA LEU A 102 7.41 -3.88 -42.31
C LEU A 102 8.15 -2.53 -42.38
N LEU A 103 8.44 -2.03 -43.60
CA LEU A 103 9.06 -0.74 -43.78
C LEU A 103 8.20 0.40 -43.26
N TYR A 104 6.90 0.32 -43.48
CA TYR A 104 5.94 1.31 -42.94
C TYR A 104 6.00 1.32 -41.41
N GLU A 105 5.89 0.16 -40.75
CA GLU A 105 5.93 0.06 -39.29
C GLU A 105 7.25 0.56 -38.66
N LEU A 106 8.38 0.33 -39.32
CA LEU A 106 9.69 0.75 -38.83
C LEU A 106 9.96 2.25 -39.04
N PHE A 107 9.60 2.79 -40.21
CA PHE A 107 10.12 4.10 -40.66
C PHE A 107 9.03 5.17 -40.78
N SER A 108 7.74 4.81 -40.83
CA SER A 108 6.70 5.81 -40.97
C SER A 108 6.54 6.66 -39.70
N LYS A 109 6.49 7.97 -39.90
CA LYS A 109 6.20 8.92 -38.83
C LYS A 109 4.80 8.71 -38.28
N SER A 110 3.80 8.44 -39.14
CA SER A 110 2.44 8.17 -38.74
C SER A 110 2.33 6.96 -37.84
N ALA A 111 2.95 5.81 -38.21
CA ALA A 111 2.94 4.60 -37.39
C ALA A 111 3.59 4.82 -35.99
N ARG A 112 4.61 5.67 -35.91
CA ARG A 112 5.21 6.04 -34.59
C ARG A 112 4.30 6.94 -33.76
N GLU A 113 3.60 7.86 -34.40
CA GLU A 113 2.62 8.73 -33.73
C GLU A 113 1.44 7.91 -33.20
N ASP A 114 0.90 6.98 -34.00
CA ASP A 114 -0.20 6.09 -33.61
C ASP A 114 0.21 5.21 -32.40
N ARG A 115 1.42 4.64 -32.41
CA ARG A 115 1.94 3.88 -31.26
C ARG A 115 2.13 4.74 -30.03
N LYS A 116 2.58 5.98 -30.19
CA LYS A 116 2.67 6.94 -29.09
C LYS A 116 1.32 7.24 -28.48
N VAL A 117 0.30 7.42 -29.31
CA VAL A 117 -1.08 7.64 -28.86
C VAL A 117 -1.58 6.41 -28.10
N ALA A 118 -1.37 5.19 -28.64
CA ALA A 118 -1.74 3.96 -27.97
C ALA A 118 -1.07 3.81 -26.59
N MET A 119 0.22 4.11 -26.47
CA MET A 119 0.96 4.12 -25.22
C MET A 119 0.36 5.12 -24.20
N LEU A 120 0.11 6.36 -24.64
CA LEU A 120 -0.47 7.38 -23.77
C LEU A 120 -1.91 7.00 -23.32
N MET A 121 -2.69 6.36 -24.19
CA MET A 121 -4.03 5.87 -23.85
C MET A 121 -3.96 4.72 -22.82
N GLN A 122 -3.01 3.81 -22.97
CA GLN A 122 -2.79 2.73 -22.02
C GLN A 122 -2.36 3.27 -20.65
N GLU A 123 -1.40 4.20 -20.60
CA GLU A 123 -0.99 4.86 -19.37
C GLU A 123 -2.14 5.62 -18.70
N LYS A 124 -2.93 6.37 -19.49
CA LYS A 124 -4.11 7.07 -18.99
C LYS A 124 -5.10 6.10 -18.36
N ARG A 125 -5.41 5.00 -19.04
CA ARG A 125 -6.34 3.98 -18.55
C ARG A 125 -5.86 3.33 -17.24
N ARG A 126 -4.56 2.99 -17.16
CA ARG A 126 -3.92 2.48 -15.92
C ARG A 126 -4.09 3.46 -14.77
N ARG A 127 -3.79 4.73 -15.01
CA ARG A 127 -3.91 5.81 -14.01
C ARG A 127 -5.36 6.01 -13.55
N GLU A 128 -6.32 6.01 -14.45
CA GLU A 128 -7.73 6.14 -14.12
C GLU A 128 -8.22 4.97 -13.26
N LEU A 129 -7.83 3.74 -13.58
CA LEU A 129 -8.17 2.56 -12.77
C LEU A 129 -7.53 2.60 -11.39
N ALA A 130 -6.25 3.00 -11.29
CA ALA A 130 -5.56 3.17 -10.01
C ALA A 130 -6.25 4.23 -9.13
N HIS A 131 -6.60 5.38 -9.71
CA HIS A 131 -7.32 6.43 -9.00
C HIS A 131 -8.71 5.98 -8.55
N TYR A 132 -9.43 5.27 -9.41
CA TYR A 132 -10.74 4.76 -9.08
C TYR A 132 -10.68 3.73 -7.95
N ARG A 133 -9.70 2.81 -7.98
CA ARG A 133 -9.47 1.83 -6.92
C ARG A 133 -9.14 2.49 -5.59
N PHE A 134 -8.22 3.47 -5.59
CA PHE A 134 -7.92 4.28 -4.41
C PHE A 134 -9.19 4.93 -3.86
N GLY A 135 -9.94 5.62 -4.71
CA GLY A 135 -11.15 6.34 -4.31
C GLY A 135 -12.19 5.42 -3.66
N MET A 136 -12.35 4.21 -4.21
CA MET A 136 -13.29 3.23 -3.69
C MET A 136 -12.87 2.72 -2.31
N VAL A 137 -11.61 2.31 -2.13
CA VAL A 137 -11.10 1.78 -0.87
C VAL A 137 -11.00 2.89 0.19
N ALA A 138 -10.45 4.04 -0.17
CA ALA A 138 -10.30 5.17 0.76
C ALA A 138 -11.66 5.75 1.18
N GLY A 139 -12.62 5.87 0.26
CA GLY A 139 -13.95 6.34 0.58
C GLY A 139 -14.67 5.44 1.59
N GLN A 140 -14.51 4.11 1.46
CA GLN A 140 -15.07 3.15 2.41
C GLN A 140 -14.34 3.16 3.76
N ALA A 141 -13.01 3.27 3.75
CA ALA A 141 -12.19 3.21 4.96
C ALA A 141 -12.21 4.50 5.79
N THR A 142 -12.39 5.68 5.14
CA THR A 142 -12.25 6.99 5.78
C THR A 142 -13.52 7.83 5.81
N GLU A 143 -14.58 7.39 5.14
CA GLU A 143 -15.85 8.12 4.96
C GLU A 143 -15.66 9.47 4.21
N LEU A 144 -14.50 9.71 3.58
CA LEU A 144 -14.24 10.87 2.77
C LEU A 144 -14.92 10.76 1.40
N SER A 145 -15.33 11.90 0.88
CA SER A 145 -15.91 12.03 -0.47
C SER A 145 -15.51 13.33 -1.14
N GLY A 146 -15.67 13.40 -2.45
CA GLY A 146 -15.42 14.60 -3.24
C GLY A 146 -14.03 15.20 -3.04
N ASP A 147 -13.97 16.52 -2.85
CA ASP A 147 -12.71 17.29 -2.70
C ASP A 147 -11.86 16.83 -1.50
N GLY A 148 -12.50 16.30 -0.45
CA GLY A 148 -11.82 15.78 0.72
C GLY A 148 -10.99 14.54 0.38
N LEU A 149 -11.56 13.66 -0.43
CA LEU A 149 -10.90 12.44 -0.89
C LEU A 149 -9.75 12.76 -1.85
N GLU A 150 -9.93 13.73 -2.75
CA GLU A 150 -8.87 14.16 -3.66
C GLU A 150 -7.67 14.78 -2.94
N ARG A 151 -7.91 15.61 -1.93
CA ARG A 151 -6.82 16.16 -1.08
C ARG A 151 -6.11 15.06 -0.32
N PHE A 152 -6.85 14.10 0.21
CA PHE A 152 -6.29 12.95 0.91
C PHE A 152 -5.46 12.06 -0.02
N ARG A 153 -5.92 11.82 -1.24
CA ARG A 153 -5.17 11.06 -2.26
C ARG A 153 -3.82 11.70 -2.56
N ARG A 154 -3.81 13.03 -2.77
CA ARG A 154 -2.56 13.77 -3.03
C ARG A 154 -1.60 13.75 -1.84
N PHE A 155 -2.14 13.70 -0.62
CA PHE A 155 -1.32 13.59 0.59
C PHE A 155 -0.69 12.21 0.73
N CYS A 156 -1.43 11.13 0.42
CA CYS A 156 -0.94 9.76 0.51
C CYS A 156 0.12 9.42 -0.54
N ASP A 157 0.04 9.98 -1.73
CA ASP A 157 0.97 9.81 -2.86
C ASP A 157 1.44 8.37 -3.10
N LEU A 158 0.48 7.43 -3.11
CA LEU A 158 0.76 6.02 -3.38
C LEU A 158 1.03 5.82 -4.87
N SER A 159 2.05 5.01 -5.19
CA SER A 159 2.43 4.74 -6.58
C SER A 159 1.31 4.03 -7.35
N GLU A 160 1.20 4.32 -8.64
CA GLU A 160 0.22 3.69 -9.53
C GLU A 160 0.35 2.16 -9.54
N GLU A 161 1.59 1.68 -9.56
CA GLU A 161 1.89 0.26 -9.54
C GLU A 161 1.39 -0.40 -8.25
N PHE A 162 1.64 0.22 -7.08
CA PHE A 162 1.11 -0.26 -5.81
C PHE A 162 -0.41 -0.29 -5.80
N LEU A 163 -1.06 0.75 -6.32
CA LEU A 163 -2.51 0.84 -6.40
C LEU A 163 -3.13 -0.25 -7.28
N LEU A 164 -2.43 -0.73 -8.31
CA LEU A 164 -2.93 -1.76 -9.22
C LEU A 164 -2.59 -3.18 -8.78
N LEU A 165 -1.39 -3.41 -8.19
CA LEU A 165 -0.87 -4.76 -7.90
C LEU A 165 -1.10 -5.22 -6.47
N SER A 166 -1.22 -4.29 -5.48
CA SER A 166 -1.41 -4.66 -4.08
C SER A 166 -2.71 -5.43 -3.85
N SER A 167 -2.73 -6.28 -2.84
CA SER A 167 -3.96 -6.89 -2.35
C SER A 167 -4.89 -5.83 -1.74
N ASP A 168 -6.18 -6.14 -1.60
CA ASP A 168 -7.13 -5.22 -0.98
C ASP A 168 -6.79 -4.97 0.50
N TYR A 169 -6.21 -5.97 1.16
CA TYR A 169 -5.76 -5.84 2.55
C TYR A 169 -4.59 -4.86 2.67
N GLU A 170 -3.54 -5.04 1.85
CA GLU A 170 -2.36 -4.16 1.84
C GLU A 170 -2.75 -2.72 1.51
N LEU A 171 -3.56 -2.54 0.48
CA LEU A 171 -4.04 -1.22 0.09
C LEU A 171 -4.85 -0.55 1.20
N THR A 172 -5.77 -1.28 1.84
CA THR A 172 -6.55 -0.76 2.97
C THR A 172 -5.67 -0.40 4.15
N TYR A 173 -4.67 -1.24 4.45
CA TYR A 173 -3.73 -1.00 5.54
C TYR A 173 -2.94 0.29 5.32
N GLU A 174 -2.33 0.47 4.14
CA GLU A 174 -1.56 1.68 3.81
C GLU A 174 -2.44 2.94 3.82
N ILE A 175 -3.66 2.86 3.28
CA ILE A 175 -4.62 3.96 3.33
C ILE A 175 -4.97 4.35 4.77
N LEU A 176 -5.18 3.38 5.67
CA LEU A 176 -5.48 3.66 7.07
C LEU A 176 -4.28 4.25 7.82
N GLN A 177 -3.06 3.79 7.53
CA GLN A 177 -1.83 4.39 8.07
C GLN A 177 -1.72 5.85 7.64
N CYS A 178 -1.85 6.11 6.36
CA CYS A 178 -1.82 7.45 5.79
C CYS A 178 -2.93 8.34 6.40
N TRP A 179 -4.14 7.80 6.58
CA TRP A 179 -5.27 8.50 7.20
C TRP A 179 -4.99 8.93 8.63
N ASN A 180 -4.34 8.09 9.42
CA ASN A 180 -3.96 8.42 10.79
C ASN A 180 -2.97 9.59 10.86
N VAL A 181 -2.06 9.69 9.89
CA VAL A 181 -1.12 10.81 9.75
C VAL A 181 -1.86 12.07 9.27
N TYR A 182 -2.70 11.94 8.24
CA TYR A 182 -3.47 13.04 7.66
C TYR A 182 -4.38 13.74 8.66
N LYS A 183 -5.05 12.98 9.55
CA LYS A 183 -5.87 13.55 10.63
C LYS A 183 -5.09 14.44 11.59
N ARG A 184 -3.83 14.09 11.86
CA ARG A 184 -2.96 14.89 12.74
C ARG A 184 -2.48 16.16 12.06
N TYR A 185 -2.27 16.09 10.75
CA TYR A 185 -1.82 17.25 9.97
C TYR A 185 -2.92 18.28 9.75
N LYS A 186 -4.19 17.88 9.77
CA LYS A 186 -5.35 18.77 9.54
C LYS A 186 -5.82 19.47 10.81
N LYS A 187 -5.33 19.09 11.99
CA LYS A 187 -5.56 19.79 13.26
C LYS A 187 -4.58 20.94 13.43
#